data_c55492e6fe78b6eb7c792ee4823bc068
#
_entry.id   c55492e6fe78b6eb7c792ee4823bc068
#
_cell.length_a   1.000
_cell.length_b   1.000
_cell.length_c   1.000
_cell.angle_alpha   90.00
_cell.angle_beta   90.00
_cell.angle_gamma   90.00
#
_symmetry.space_group_name_H-M   'P 1'
#
loop_
_entity.id
_entity.type
_entity.pdbx_description
1 polymer ?
#
loop_
_entity_poly.entity_id
_entity_poly.type
_entity_poly.pdbx_seq_one_letter_code
_entity_poly.pdbx_strand_id
1 'polypeptide(L)'
;YSGNLPQILVKGGMTRFLTIKLSWNEHNDFPHRSFIWRGIDGSEVLVHMPPEGSYNSSATPLALQLLVDSYPELEATGAALLVYGSGDGGGGPGPVHVEQVTRLAQLEGFPPVTHGTAGEFLDRLETVRDSLPTYSGELYLEKHQGTYTTQAANKRLNRLLEHRLHDVEYLSALAWVEGRPYPRDLLDETW
;
A
#
# COMPACT_ATOMS: atom_id res chain seq x y z
N TYR A 1 5.23 9.80 3.59
CA TYR A 1 4.42 10.35 2.49
C TYR A 1 4.31 11.86 2.64
N SER A 2 4.64 12.59 1.57
CA SER A 2 4.60 14.05 1.54
C SER A 2 3.22 14.62 1.84
N GLY A 3 3.15 15.75 2.54
CA GLY A 3 1.91 16.50 2.76
C GLY A 3 1.21 17.00 1.49
N ASN A 4 1.88 16.90 0.33
CA ASN A 4 1.27 17.18 -0.99
C ASN A 4 0.49 15.98 -1.55
N LEU A 5 0.68 14.77 -1.01
CA LEU A 5 0.09 13.58 -1.59
C LEU A 5 -1.45 13.60 -1.59
N PRO A 6 -2.15 14.07 -0.55
CA PRO A 6 -3.62 14.18 -0.59
C PRO A 6 -4.14 14.96 -1.80
N GLN A 7 -3.51 16.09 -2.14
CA GLN A 7 -3.86 16.88 -3.33
C GLN A 7 -3.71 16.08 -4.63
N ILE A 8 -2.62 15.34 -4.74
CA ILE A 8 -2.34 14.52 -5.94
C ILE A 8 -3.37 13.39 -6.06
N LEU A 9 -3.64 12.70 -4.95
CA LEU A 9 -4.63 11.62 -4.91
C LEU A 9 -6.02 12.11 -5.28
N VAL A 10 -6.50 13.19 -4.65
CA VAL A 10 -7.84 13.76 -4.93
C VAL A 10 -7.96 14.20 -6.38
N LYS A 11 -6.95 14.88 -6.94
CA LYS A 11 -6.93 15.27 -8.36
C LYS A 11 -6.88 14.07 -9.31
N GLY A 12 -6.31 12.95 -8.85
CA GLY A 12 -6.34 11.67 -9.56
C GLY A 12 -7.62 10.85 -9.36
N GLY A 13 -8.62 11.39 -8.65
CA GLY A 13 -9.88 10.70 -8.37
C GLY A 13 -9.80 9.67 -7.23
N MET A 14 -8.70 9.67 -6.45
CA MET A 14 -8.47 8.76 -5.32
C MET A 14 -8.74 9.50 -4.01
N THR A 15 -9.79 9.11 -3.30
CA THR A 15 -10.20 9.73 -2.03
C THR A 15 -9.87 8.87 -0.81
N ARG A 16 -9.25 7.71 -1.03
CA ARG A 16 -8.95 6.70 0.00
C ARG A 16 -7.51 6.24 -0.10
N PHE A 17 -6.89 5.96 1.04
CA PHE A 17 -5.50 5.56 1.11
C PHE A 17 -5.30 4.47 2.18
N LEU A 18 -4.71 3.34 1.78
CA LEU A 18 -4.40 2.23 2.67
C LEU A 18 -2.88 2.05 2.74
N THR A 19 -2.33 1.99 3.95
CA THR A 19 -0.90 1.75 4.16
C THR A 19 -0.64 1.13 5.52
N ILE A 20 0.46 0.40 5.66
CA ILE A 20 0.97 -0.07 6.97
C ILE A 20 2.28 0.62 7.37
N LYS A 21 2.83 1.48 6.49
CA LYS A 21 4.24 1.88 6.60
C LYS A 21 4.60 2.62 7.89
N LEU A 22 3.70 3.43 8.44
CA LEU A 22 3.97 4.15 9.69
C LEU A 22 4.02 3.22 10.91
N SER A 23 3.46 2.02 10.82
CA SER A 23 3.60 0.99 11.85
C SER A 23 5.05 0.46 11.99
N TRP A 24 5.94 0.83 11.08
CA TRP A 24 7.36 0.48 11.12
C TRP A 24 8.23 1.53 11.82
N ASN A 25 7.65 2.66 12.23
CA ASN A 25 8.35 3.66 13.04
C ASN A 25 8.78 3.05 14.38
N GLU A 26 9.95 3.47 14.86
CA GLU A 26 10.57 2.95 16.09
C GLU A 26 10.61 4.00 17.19
N HIS A 27 10.56 5.28 16.83
CA HIS A 27 10.69 6.40 17.78
C HIS A 27 9.43 7.26 17.87
N ASN A 28 8.67 7.36 16.77
CA ASN A 28 7.46 8.17 16.71
C ASN A 28 6.27 7.29 16.34
N ASP A 29 5.59 6.78 17.34
CA ASP A 29 4.34 6.04 17.13
C ASP A 29 3.28 6.97 16.53
N PHE A 30 2.75 6.59 15.38
CA PHE A 30 1.65 7.34 14.78
C PHE A 30 0.35 7.01 15.53
N PRO A 31 -0.38 8.03 16.06
CA PRO A 31 -1.43 7.80 17.03
C PRO A 31 -2.74 7.23 16.46
N HIS A 32 -2.91 7.27 15.14
CA HIS A 32 -4.17 6.89 14.49
C HIS A 32 -4.03 5.70 13.57
N ARG A 33 -5.11 4.92 13.44
CA ARG A 33 -5.23 3.86 12.44
C ARG A 33 -6.26 4.20 11.37
N SER A 34 -7.34 4.88 11.74
CA SER A 34 -8.32 5.44 10.80
C SER A 34 -8.47 6.93 11.02
N PHE A 35 -8.22 7.72 9.98
CA PHE A 35 -8.22 9.19 10.11
C PHE A 35 -8.41 9.88 8.75
N ILE A 36 -8.71 11.16 8.81
CA ILE A 36 -8.74 12.03 7.65
C ILE A 36 -7.36 12.67 7.51
N TRP A 37 -6.70 12.42 6.41
CA TRP A 37 -5.43 13.05 6.09
C TRP A 37 -5.64 14.29 5.24
N ARG A 38 -5.32 15.45 5.83
CA ARG A 38 -5.45 16.75 5.17
C ARG A 38 -4.09 17.18 4.62
N GLY A 39 -4.05 17.41 3.32
CA GLY A 39 -2.89 17.95 2.62
C GLY A 39 -2.69 19.45 2.86
N ILE A 40 -1.56 19.97 2.38
CA ILE A 40 -1.19 21.39 2.54
C ILE A 40 -2.13 22.37 1.82
N ASP A 41 -2.87 21.90 0.81
CA ASP A 41 -3.86 22.68 0.06
C ASP A 41 -5.29 22.51 0.61
N GLY A 42 -5.46 21.74 1.70
CA GLY A 42 -6.75 21.44 2.30
C GLY A 42 -7.48 20.22 1.71
N SER A 43 -6.93 19.57 0.68
CA SER A 43 -7.48 18.31 0.15
C SER A 43 -7.46 17.22 1.21
N GLU A 44 -8.52 16.41 1.27
CA GLU A 44 -8.70 15.38 2.28
C GLU A 44 -8.83 13.98 1.67
N VAL A 45 -8.15 13.02 2.29
CA VAL A 45 -8.19 11.61 1.94
C VAL A 45 -8.50 10.79 3.19
N LEU A 46 -9.43 9.84 3.08
CA LEU A 46 -9.69 8.87 4.13
C LEU A 46 -8.55 7.86 4.17
N VAL A 47 -7.90 7.73 5.32
CA VAL A 47 -6.77 6.81 5.51
C VAL A 47 -7.13 5.70 6.48
N HIS A 48 -6.67 4.50 6.15
CA HIS A 48 -6.65 3.40 7.09
C HIS A 48 -5.29 2.73 7.13
N MET A 49 -4.85 2.43 8.33
CA MET A 49 -3.66 1.62 8.60
C MET A 49 -4.12 0.36 9.34
N PRO A 50 -4.03 -0.83 8.73
CA PRO A 50 -4.37 -2.07 9.41
C PRO A 50 -3.75 -2.14 10.81
N PRO A 51 -4.56 -2.26 11.88
CA PRO A 51 -4.07 -2.09 13.26
C PRO A 51 -3.02 -3.11 13.69
N GLU A 52 -3.03 -4.31 13.12
CA GLU A 52 -1.99 -5.32 13.33
C GLU A 52 -0.61 -4.85 12.81
N GLY A 53 -0.56 -3.81 11.97
CA GLY A 53 0.67 -3.30 11.37
C GLY A 53 1.23 -4.17 10.24
N SER A 54 0.45 -5.11 9.74
CA SER A 54 0.79 -6.03 8.65
C SER A 54 -0.29 -6.07 7.57
N TYR A 55 0.11 -6.38 6.35
CA TYR A 55 -0.77 -6.84 5.27
C TYR A 55 -0.51 -8.32 4.92
N ASN A 56 0.29 -9.00 5.73
CA ASN A 56 0.64 -10.41 5.63
C ASN A 56 0.24 -11.17 6.91
N SER A 57 -0.92 -10.83 7.48
CA SER A 57 -1.38 -11.49 8.70
C SER A 57 -1.47 -13.00 8.51
N SER A 58 -1.08 -13.74 9.53
CA SER A 58 -1.31 -15.18 9.61
C SER A 58 -2.75 -15.54 9.99
N ALA A 59 -3.59 -14.54 10.29
CA ALA A 59 -4.98 -14.71 10.69
C ALA A 59 -5.15 -15.68 11.87
N THR A 60 -4.35 -15.51 12.92
CA THR A 60 -4.42 -16.28 14.16
C THR A 60 -5.25 -15.55 15.23
N PRO A 61 -5.69 -16.24 16.31
CA PRO A 61 -6.31 -15.55 17.46
C PRO A 61 -5.43 -14.44 18.05
N LEU A 62 -4.11 -14.64 18.09
CA LEU A 62 -3.18 -13.60 18.54
C LEU A 62 -3.17 -12.38 17.62
N ALA A 63 -3.18 -12.59 16.30
CA ALA A 63 -3.27 -11.49 15.33
C ALA A 63 -4.57 -10.69 15.52
N LEU A 64 -5.68 -11.37 15.78
CA LEU A 64 -6.97 -10.73 16.04
C LEU A 64 -6.97 -9.94 17.35
N GLN A 65 -6.32 -10.47 18.41
CA GLN A 65 -6.14 -9.76 19.68
C GLN A 65 -5.30 -8.50 19.50
N LEU A 66 -4.15 -8.62 18.84
CA LEU A 66 -3.27 -7.48 18.54
C LEU A 66 -3.99 -6.39 17.74
N LEU A 67 -4.80 -6.79 16.78
CA LEU A 67 -5.61 -5.87 15.99
C LEU A 67 -6.59 -5.08 16.87
N VAL A 68 -7.29 -5.76 17.77
CA VAL A 68 -8.26 -5.12 18.70
C VAL A 68 -7.53 -4.17 19.64
N ASP A 69 -6.42 -4.60 20.24
CA ASP A 69 -5.65 -3.83 21.23
C ASP A 69 -4.93 -2.61 20.62
N SER A 70 -4.63 -2.66 19.31
CA SER A 70 -3.87 -1.64 18.61
C SER A 70 -4.72 -0.66 17.81
N TYR A 71 -6.05 -0.68 17.96
CA TYR A 71 -6.96 0.14 17.17
C TYR A 71 -7.67 1.22 18.01
N PRO A 72 -7.11 2.45 18.11
CA PRO A 72 -7.69 3.52 18.91
C PRO A 72 -9.10 3.91 18.48
N GLU A 73 -9.41 3.87 17.18
CA GLU A 73 -10.70 4.26 16.63
C GLU A 73 -11.72 3.12 16.56
N LEU A 74 -11.46 1.95 17.18
CA LEU A 74 -12.32 0.77 17.09
C LEU A 74 -13.76 1.03 17.55
N GLU A 75 -13.94 1.79 18.63
CA GLU A 75 -15.27 2.13 19.14
C GLU A 75 -16.07 2.97 18.12
N ALA A 76 -15.44 3.94 17.51
CA ALA A 76 -16.07 4.81 16.50
C ALA A 76 -16.40 4.06 15.20
N THR A 77 -15.51 3.15 14.78
CA THR A 77 -15.63 2.44 13.50
C THR A 77 -16.49 1.17 13.61
N GLY A 78 -16.55 0.58 14.80
CA GLY A 78 -17.28 -0.67 15.08
C GLY A 78 -16.81 -1.88 14.27
N ALA A 79 -15.67 -1.79 13.56
CA ALA A 79 -15.05 -2.87 12.82
C ALA A 79 -13.58 -2.56 12.54
N ALA A 80 -12.78 -3.59 12.31
CA ALA A 80 -11.38 -3.48 11.94
C ALA A 80 -11.05 -4.33 10.72
N LEU A 81 -10.03 -3.94 9.95
CA LEU A 81 -9.55 -4.67 8.78
C LEU A 81 -8.32 -5.49 9.14
N LEU A 82 -8.42 -6.82 9.04
CA LEU A 82 -7.30 -7.75 9.07
C LEU A 82 -6.91 -8.12 7.63
N VAL A 83 -5.75 -7.67 7.18
CA VAL A 83 -5.25 -8.01 5.85
C VAL A 83 -4.37 -9.24 5.94
N TYR A 84 -4.76 -10.33 5.31
CA TYR A 84 -4.10 -11.63 5.44
C TYR A 84 -3.65 -12.21 4.10
N GLY A 85 -2.71 -13.13 4.17
CA GLY A 85 -2.11 -13.78 3.01
C GLY A 85 -0.65 -13.43 2.85
N SER A 86 -0.06 -13.73 1.69
CA SER A 86 1.34 -13.47 1.38
C SER A 86 1.46 -12.31 0.39
N GLY A 87 2.07 -11.21 0.83
CA GLY A 87 2.39 -10.04 0.02
C GLY A 87 3.84 -10.04 -0.46
N ASP A 88 4.31 -8.88 -0.95
CA ASP A 88 5.67 -8.66 -1.43
C ASP A 88 6.14 -9.64 -2.53
N GLY A 89 5.30 -9.95 -3.46
CA GLY A 89 5.65 -10.86 -4.55
C GLY A 89 4.44 -11.43 -5.28
N GLY A 90 3.28 -10.82 -5.09
CA GLY A 90 2.05 -11.20 -5.77
C GLY A 90 1.49 -12.55 -5.31
N GLY A 91 1.82 -12.96 -4.08
CA GLY A 91 1.17 -14.07 -3.41
C GLY A 91 -0.27 -13.75 -3.05
N GLY A 92 -0.86 -14.56 -2.22
CA GLY A 92 -2.22 -14.36 -1.73
C GLY A 92 -2.47 -15.28 -0.55
N PRO A 93 -3.71 -15.43 -0.09
CA PRO A 93 -4.03 -16.38 0.96
C PRO A 93 -3.85 -17.81 0.47
N GLY A 94 -3.07 -18.59 1.19
CA GLY A 94 -2.99 -20.03 1.02
C GLY A 94 -4.12 -20.75 1.77
N PRO A 95 -4.25 -22.10 1.61
CA PRO A 95 -5.29 -22.89 2.28
C PRO A 95 -5.32 -22.71 3.80
N VAL A 96 -4.16 -22.59 4.43
CA VAL A 96 -4.03 -22.39 5.88
C VAL A 96 -4.69 -21.07 6.32
N HIS A 97 -4.47 -19.98 5.58
CA HIS A 97 -5.09 -18.70 5.89
C HIS A 97 -6.62 -18.77 5.82
N VAL A 98 -7.15 -19.38 4.77
CA VAL A 98 -8.60 -19.53 4.58
C VAL A 98 -9.21 -20.36 5.71
N GLU A 99 -8.57 -21.47 6.09
CA GLU A 99 -9.00 -22.32 7.20
C GLU A 99 -8.99 -21.55 8.53
N GLN A 100 -7.93 -20.79 8.81
CA GLN A 100 -7.82 -20.00 10.02
C GLN A 100 -8.92 -18.94 10.12
N VAL A 101 -9.18 -18.17 9.06
CA VAL A 101 -10.25 -17.17 9.03
C VAL A 101 -11.62 -17.84 9.24
N THR A 102 -11.85 -19.01 8.61
CA THR A 102 -13.09 -19.77 8.79
C THR A 102 -13.28 -20.21 10.24
N ARG A 103 -12.22 -20.64 10.92
CA ARG A 103 -12.27 -21.01 12.35
C ARG A 103 -12.46 -19.81 13.26
N LEU A 104 -11.80 -18.67 12.96
CA LEU A 104 -11.97 -17.42 13.70
C LEU A 104 -13.43 -16.93 13.68
N ALA A 105 -14.13 -17.13 12.57
CA ALA A 105 -15.54 -16.73 12.45
C ALA A 105 -16.45 -17.40 13.50
N GLN A 106 -16.01 -18.53 14.08
CA GLN A 106 -16.76 -19.33 15.06
C GLN A 106 -16.11 -19.32 16.45
N LEU A 107 -15.05 -18.53 16.65
CA LEU A 107 -14.29 -18.53 17.89
C LEU A 107 -15.03 -17.74 18.98
N GLU A 108 -15.43 -18.43 20.04
CA GLU A 108 -16.08 -17.81 21.20
C GLU A 108 -15.12 -16.86 21.93
N GLY A 109 -15.64 -15.72 22.38
CA GLY A 109 -14.88 -14.72 23.12
C GLY A 109 -14.09 -13.74 22.24
N PHE A 110 -14.16 -13.87 20.91
CA PHE A 110 -13.55 -12.95 19.95
C PHE A 110 -14.60 -12.19 19.13
N PRO A 111 -14.24 -11.02 18.56
CA PRO A 111 -15.13 -10.34 17.62
C PRO A 111 -15.46 -11.24 16.42
N PRO A 112 -16.68 -11.12 15.86
CA PRO A 112 -17.05 -11.88 14.69
C PRO A 112 -16.15 -11.50 13.49
N VAL A 113 -15.64 -12.52 12.80
CA VAL A 113 -14.76 -12.36 11.63
C VAL A 113 -15.51 -12.80 10.37
N THR A 114 -15.46 -11.98 9.33
CA THR A 114 -16.03 -12.27 8.01
C THR A 114 -15.02 -11.98 6.92
N HIS A 115 -15.10 -12.73 5.82
CA HIS A 115 -14.35 -12.37 4.62
C HIS A 115 -14.94 -11.09 4.01
N GLY A 116 -14.05 -10.26 3.46
CA GLY A 116 -14.44 -9.02 2.79
C GLY A 116 -13.26 -8.45 1.99
N THR A 117 -13.48 -7.30 1.43
CA THR A 117 -12.47 -6.54 0.68
C THR A 117 -12.08 -5.26 1.42
N ALA A 118 -10.90 -4.74 1.13
CA ALA A 118 -10.47 -3.43 1.64
C ALA A 118 -11.44 -2.32 1.19
N GLY A 119 -12.04 -2.45 -0.01
CA GLY A 119 -13.04 -1.51 -0.52
C GLY A 119 -14.28 -1.44 0.36
N GLU A 120 -14.88 -2.59 0.68
CA GLU A 120 -16.05 -2.68 1.55
C GLU A 120 -15.80 -2.13 2.95
N PHE A 121 -14.61 -2.39 3.50
CA PHE A 121 -14.21 -1.80 4.77
C PHE A 121 -14.07 -0.28 4.70
N LEU A 122 -13.44 0.25 3.65
CA LEU A 122 -13.30 1.69 3.43
C LEU A 122 -14.66 2.37 3.16
N ASP A 123 -15.61 1.69 2.50
CA ASP A 123 -17.00 2.16 2.37
C ASP A 123 -17.65 2.31 3.74
N ARG A 124 -17.44 1.36 4.63
CA ARG A 124 -17.92 1.45 6.01
C ARG A 124 -17.29 2.60 6.78
N LEU A 125 -15.97 2.80 6.65
CA LEU A 125 -15.30 3.94 7.30
C LEU A 125 -15.83 5.28 6.81
N GLU A 126 -16.20 5.40 5.54
CA GLU A 126 -16.78 6.61 5.00
C GLU A 126 -18.10 6.99 5.69
N THR A 127 -18.88 6.01 6.18
CA THR A 127 -20.14 6.30 6.90
C THR A 127 -19.92 6.94 8.27
N VAL A 128 -18.73 6.81 8.83
CA VAL A 128 -18.33 7.38 10.13
C VAL A 128 -17.26 8.45 10.02
N ARG A 129 -17.03 8.94 8.79
CA ARG A 129 -15.97 9.89 8.46
C ARG A 129 -15.88 11.08 9.42
N ASP A 130 -17.01 11.67 9.77
CA ASP A 130 -17.09 12.86 10.61
C ASP A 130 -16.68 12.61 12.08
N SER A 131 -16.63 11.35 12.49
CA SER A 131 -16.18 10.94 13.84
C SER A 131 -14.69 10.61 13.89
N LEU A 132 -14.01 10.56 12.74
CA LEU A 132 -12.60 10.23 12.66
C LEU A 132 -11.71 11.45 12.94
N PRO A 133 -10.56 11.26 13.58
CA PRO A 133 -9.59 12.33 13.77
C PRO A 133 -9.04 12.84 12.44
N THR A 134 -8.62 14.10 12.41
CA THR A 134 -7.94 14.70 11.26
C THR A 134 -6.47 14.91 11.56
N TYR A 135 -5.61 14.42 10.68
CA TYR A 135 -4.17 14.67 10.71
C TYR A 135 -3.77 15.55 9.52
N SER A 136 -2.99 16.59 9.77
CA SER A 136 -2.47 17.49 8.74
C SER A 136 -0.96 17.44 8.68
N GLY A 137 -0.40 17.36 7.48
CA GLY A 137 1.03 17.36 7.27
C GLY A 137 1.57 16.08 6.65
N GLU A 138 2.86 15.84 6.83
CA GLU A 138 3.56 14.67 6.30
C GLU A 138 3.26 13.42 7.15
N LEU A 139 2.99 12.31 6.50
CA LEU A 139 3.01 10.98 7.14
C LEU A 139 4.44 10.46 7.08
N TYR A 140 5.20 10.74 8.15
CA TYR A 140 6.63 10.49 8.20
C TYR A 140 6.95 9.03 8.54
N LEU A 141 7.70 8.38 7.64
CA LEU A 141 8.28 7.05 7.87
C LEU A 141 9.77 7.22 8.23
N GLU A 142 10.18 6.66 9.36
CA GLU A 142 11.57 6.74 9.85
C GLU A 142 12.55 5.86 9.09
N LYS A 143 12.06 4.97 8.24
CA LYS A 143 12.85 4.01 7.46
C LYS A 143 12.85 4.38 5.96
N HIS A 144 13.76 3.75 5.21
CA HIS A 144 13.91 3.91 3.76
C HIS A 144 14.29 5.31 3.29
N GLN A 145 14.80 6.15 4.19
CA GLN A 145 15.27 7.48 3.85
C GLN A 145 16.52 7.39 2.96
N GLY A 146 16.62 8.29 2.01
CA GLY A 146 17.72 8.29 1.07
C GLY A 146 17.67 7.21 -0.01
N THR A 147 16.74 6.27 0.03
CA THR A 147 16.60 5.19 -0.97
C THR A 147 16.51 5.74 -2.40
N TYR A 148 15.79 6.83 -2.60
CA TYR A 148 15.61 7.46 -3.92
C TYR A 148 16.86 8.22 -4.42
N THR A 149 17.73 8.62 -3.53
CA THR A 149 18.95 9.42 -3.85
C THR A 149 20.23 8.61 -3.72
N THR A 150 20.23 7.51 -2.96
CA THR A 150 21.37 6.60 -2.85
C THR A 150 21.67 6.01 -4.23
N GLN A 151 22.95 6.00 -4.61
CA GLN A 151 23.38 5.49 -5.91
C GLN A 151 22.67 6.22 -7.09
N ALA A 152 22.54 7.54 -7.00
CA ALA A 152 21.80 8.35 -7.98
C ALA A 152 22.31 8.17 -9.42
N ALA A 153 23.61 7.89 -9.60
CA ALA A 153 24.20 7.59 -10.90
C ALA A 153 23.58 6.36 -11.55
N ASN A 154 23.39 5.27 -10.79
CA ASN A 154 22.76 4.05 -11.30
C ASN A 154 21.31 4.31 -11.74
N LYS A 155 20.53 5.02 -10.94
CA LYS A 155 19.15 5.37 -11.26
C LYS A 155 19.05 6.22 -12.52
N ARG A 156 19.95 7.20 -12.66
CA ARG A 156 20.04 8.04 -13.85
C ARG A 156 20.42 7.25 -15.10
N LEU A 157 21.42 6.37 -14.98
CA LEU A 157 21.88 5.54 -16.08
C LEU A 157 20.81 4.53 -16.51
N ASN A 158 20.12 3.90 -15.56
CA ASN A 158 19.01 3.01 -15.86
C ASN A 158 17.94 3.73 -16.69
N ARG A 159 17.49 4.91 -16.26
CA ARG A 159 16.49 5.69 -17.02
C ARG A 159 17.03 6.10 -18.41
N LEU A 160 18.28 6.48 -18.52
CA LEU A 160 18.89 6.83 -19.79
C LEU A 160 18.93 5.64 -20.75
N LEU A 161 19.29 4.45 -20.24
CA LEU A 161 19.33 3.21 -21.02
C LEU A 161 17.94 2.81 -21.51
N GLU A 162 16.92 2.85 -20.67
CA GLU A 162 15.54 2.60 -21.08
C GLU A 162 15.14 3.45 -22.31
N HIS A 163 15.39 4.75 -22.26
CA HIS A 163 15.12 5.63 -23.40
C HIS A 163 15.94 5.27 -24.64
N ARG A 164 17.24 4.99 -24.46
CA ARG A 164 18.12 4.65 -25.57
C ARG A 164 17.77 3.32 -26.22
N LEU A 165 17.40 2.32 -25.43
CA LEU A 165 16.98 1.03 -25.97
C LEU A 165 15.69 1.16 -26.75
N HIS A 166 14.72 1.93 -26.24
CA HIS A 166 13.50 2.23 -26.98
C HIS A 166 13.78 2.93 -28.33
N ASP A 167 14.68 3.92 -28.36
CA ASP A 167 15.11 4.58 -29.61
C ASP A 167 15.76 3.58 -30.57
N VAL A 168 16.62 2.69 -30.07
CA VAL A 168 17.31 1.66 -30.86
C VAL A 168 16.32 0.66 -31.44
N GLU A 169 15.36 0.17 -30.65
CA GLU A 169 14.30 -0.73 -31.13
C GLU A 169 13.51 -0.09 -32.27
N TYR A 170 13.09 1.17 -32.08
CA TYR A 170 12.33 1.90 -33.08
C TYR A 170 13.11 2.07 -34.39
N LEU A 171 14.37 2.53 -34.31
CA LEU A 171 15.22 2.71 -35.48
C LEU A 171 15.57 1.38 -36.16
N SER A 172 15.79 0.32 -35.38
CA SER A 172 16.03 -1.03 -35.90
C SER A 172 14.81 -1.59 -36.63
N ALA A 173 13.60 -1.31 -36.11
CA ALA A 173 12.36 -1.71 -36.79
C ALA A 173 12.18 -0.98 -38.13
N LEU A 174 12.49 0.31 -38.19
CA LEU A 174 12.49 1.05 -39.46
C LEU A 174 13.52 0.49 -40.46
N ALA A 175 14.74 0.23 -40.02
CA ALA A 175 15.79 -0.35 -40.85
C ALA A 175 15.44 -1.76 -41.33
N TRP A 176 14.75 -2.53 -40.49
CA TRP A 176 14.26 -3.88 -40.87
C TRP A 176 13.21 -3.83 -41.98
N VAL A 177 12.32 -2.85 -41.96
CA VAL A 177 11.35 -2.63 -43.06
C VAL A 177 12.05 -2.35 -44.40
N GLU A 178 13.23 -1.72 -44.33
CA GLU A 178 14.10 -1.44 -45.47
C GLU A 178 15.04 -2.62 -45.84
N GLY A 179 14.85 -3.79 -45.23
CA GLY A 179 15.60 -5.01 -45.55
C GLY A 179 16.90 -5.19 -44.78
N ARG A 180 17.15 -4.40 -43.72
CA ARG A 180 18.30 -4.62 -42.83
C ARG A 180 17.98 -5.67 -41.76
N PRO A 181 18.96 -6.43 -41.24
CA PRO A 181 18.70 -7.40 -40.19
C PRO A 181 18.31 -6.67 -38.87
N TYR A 182 17.30 -7.21 -38.17
CA TYR A 182 16.91 -6.73 -36.86
C TYR A 182 17.81 -7.37 -35.79
N PRO A 183 18.45 -6.57 -34.88
CA PRO A 183 19.42 -7.07 -33.90
C PRO A 183 18.75 -7.64 -32.66
N ARG A 184 17.90 -8.68 -32.84
CA ARG A 184 17.09 -9.26 -31.77
C ARG A 184 17.91 -9.70 -30.56
N ASP A 185 18.89 -10.57 -30.78
CA ASP A 185 19.68 -11.17 -29.71
C ASP A 185 20.39 -10.12 -28.86
N LEU A 186 20.91 -9.07 -29.50
CA LEU A 186 21.58 -7.97 -28.81
C LEU A 186 20.59 -7.15 -27.97
N LEU A 187 19.39 -6.92 -28.46
CA LEU A 187 18.34 -6.21 -27.73
C LEU A 187 17.83 -7.03 -26.55
N ASP A 188 17.58 -8.32 -26.76
CA ASP A 188 17.09 -9.24 -25.72
C ASP A 188 18.15 -9.41 -24.60
N GLU A 189 19.45 -9.35 -24.91
CA GLU A 189 20.53 -9.39 -23.92
C GLU A 189 20.64 -8.09 -23.11
N THR A 190 20.25 -6.96 -23.73
CA THR A 190 20.48 -5.63 -23.12
C THR A 190 19.28 -5.16 -22.29
N TRP A 191 18.07 -5.62 -22.58
CA TRP A 191 16.88 -5.39 -21.79
C TRP A 191 16.83 -6.25 -20.53
#